data_6be9f42ae999030f7039a217c8929fd0
#
_entry.id   6be9f42ae999030f7039a217c8929fd0
#
_cell.length_a   1.000
_cell.length_b   1.000
_cell.length_c   1.000
_cell.angle_alpha   90.00
_cell.angle_beta   90.00
_cell.angle_gamma   90.00
#
_symmetry.space_group_name_H-M   'P 1'
#
loop_
_entity.id
_entity.type
_entity.pdbx_description
1 polymer ?
#
loop_
_entity_poly.entity_id
_entity_poly.type
_entity_poly.pdbx_seq_one_letter_code
_entity_poly.pdbx_strand_id
1 'polypeptide(L)'
;MKNNLNILLVLILLLGISLACNRSEAKPDSKNQTQTRVTENGGETERLDSYSLRGLEFIYYKIPANLSREQLIETAQKLHEAEPKAQLILVDDDSQVADYVKYAKAVSSGDYDAEFPKRWAEDHIVANVQKLLSGKWMLYESYGYKEIAELK
;
A
#
# COMPACT_ATOMS: atom_id res chain seq x y z
N MET A 1 5.51 -56.95 -23.42
CA MET A 1 5.20 -57.15 -22.02
C MET A 1 5.94 -56.10 -21.17
N LYS A 2 5.49 -54.86 -21.21
CA LYS A 2 6.04 -53.73 -20.39
C LYS A 2 4.93 -52.70 -20.27
N ASN A 3 3.99 -52.81 -19.33
CA ASN A 3 3.10 -51.68 -18.98
C ASN A 3 2.27 -51.89 -17.72
N ASN A 4 2.50 -52.98 -16.95
CA ASN A 4 1.65 -53.26 -15.78
C ASN A 4 2.29 -52.86 -14.41
N LEU A 5 3.47 -52.23 -14.41
CA LEU A 5 4.14 -51.85 -13.17
C LEU A 5 3.80 -50.45 -12.69
N ASN A 6 3.31 -49.57 -13.55
CA ASN A 6 2.99 -48.19 -13.18
C ASN A 6 1.56 -47.97 -12.63
N ILE A 7 0.67 -48.97 -12.79
CA ILE A 7 -0.71 -48.85 -12.29
C ILE A 7 -0.83 -49.21 -10.82
N LEU A 8 0.10 -50.01 -10.30
CA LEU A 8 0.06 -50.41 -8.89
C LEU A 8 0.59 -49.37 -7.90
N LEU A 9 1.41 -48.43 -8.38
CA LEU A 9 1.98 -47.39 -7.53
C LEU A 9 1.03 -46.18 -7.30
N VAL A 10 0.02 -46.02 -8.15
CA VAL A 10 -0.95 -44.91 -8.03
C VAL A 10 -2.11 -45.24 -7.10
N LEU A 11 -2.34 -46.51 -6.80
CA LEU A 11 -3.49 -46.94 -5.99
C LEU A 11 -3.23 -46.94 -4.47
N ILE A 12 -1.97 -46.81 -4.04
CA ILE A 12 -1.59 -46.81 -2.60
C ILE A 12 -1.57 -45.36 -2.01
N LEU A 13 -1.67 -44.35 -2.84
CA LEU A 13 -1.58 -42.94 -2.40
C LEU A 13 -2.94 -42.29 -2.09
N LEU A 14 -4.05 -43.05 -2.19
CA LEU A 14 -5.40 -42.52 -1.99
C LEU A 14 -6.11 -42.97 -0.69
N LEU A 15 -5.41 -43.64 0.20
CA LEU A 15 -6.02 -44.20 1.45
C LEU A 15 -5.32 -43.67 2.71
N GLY A 16 -5.21 -42.39 2.88
CA GLY A 16 -4.58 -41.91 4.12
C GLY A 16 -4.62 -40.43 4.40
N ILE A 17 -5.73 -39.69 4.19
CA ILE A 17 -5.93 -38.40 4.85
C ILE A 17 -7.42 -38.19 5.09
N SER A 18 -7.93 -38.88 6.11
CA SER A 18 -9.17 -38.50 6.76
C SER A 18 -8.82 -38.16 8.19
N LEU A 19 -8.40 -36.92 8.45
CA LEU A 19 -8.37 -36.41 9.81
C LEU A 19 -8.62 -34.90 9.82
N ALA A 20 -9.78 -34.60 10.43
CA ALA A 20 -10.07 -33.35 11.14
C ALA A 20 -10.01 -32.05 10.33
N CYS A 21 -11.09 -31.78 9.59
CA CYS A 21 -11.56 -30.40 9.45
C CYS A 21 -12.03 -29.89 10.80
N ASN A 22 -11.13 -29.32 11.58
CA ASN A 22 -11.50 -28.40 12.64
C ASN A 22 -11.72 -27.05 11.99
N ARG A 23 -12.98 -26.80 11.64
CA ARG A 23 -13.44 -25.53 11.07
C ARG A 23 -13.46 -24.50 12.18
N SER A 24 -12.33 -23.90 12.46
CA SER A 24 -12.26 -22.63 13.19
C SER A 24 -12.78 -21.57 12.23
N GLU A 25 -13.99 -21.14 12.49
CA GLU A 25 -14.53 -19.88 11.96
C GLU A 25 -13.62 -18.76 12.50
N ALA A 26 -12.66 -18.36 11.71
CA ALA A 26 -11.94 -17.12 11.92
C ALA A 26 -12.96 -15.98 11.66
N LYS A 27 -13.48 -15.39 12.73
CA LYS A 27 -14.05 -14.06 12.69
C LYS A 27 -13.09 -13.14 11.95
N PRO A 28 -13.57 -12.28 11.05
CA PRO A 28 -12.74 -11.21 10.55
C PRO A 28 -12.40 -10.30 11.73
N ASP A 29 -11.17 -10.37 12.19
CA ASP A 29 -10.61 -9.36 13.07
C ASP A 29 -10.68 -8.02 12.33
N SER A 30 -11.70 -7.26 12.66
CA SER A 30 -11.74 -5.83 12.44
C SER A 30 -10.56 -5.25 13.24
N LYS A 31 -9.39 -5.22 12.64
CA LYS A 31 -8.27 -4.46 13.16
C LYS A 31 -8.69 -3.01 13.14
N ASN A 32 -9.06 -2.55 14.34
CA ASN A 32 -9.24 -1.17 14.71
C ASN A 32 -8.04 -0.39 14.15
N GLN A 33 -8.26 0.35 13.05
CA GLN A 33 -7.26 1.24 12.51
C GLN A 33 -7.09 2.34 13.55
N THR A 34 -6.04 2.26 14.32
CA THR A 34 -5.63 3.33 15.22
C THR A 34 -5.22 4.50 14.33
N GLN A 35 -6.11 5.49 14.20
CA GLN A 35 -5.79 6.76 13.57
C GLN A 35 -4.66 7.40 14.37
N THR A 36 -3.45 7.36 13.83
CA THR A 36 -2.32 8.05 14.45
C THR A 36 -2.40 9.52 14.02
N ARG A 37 -2.96 10.36 14.90
CA ARG A 37 -2.89 11.81 14.77
C ARG A 37 -1.54 12.29 15.28
N VAL A 38 -0.74 12.87 14.40
CA VAL A 38 0.48 13.57 14.78
C VAL A 38 0.20 15.08 14.71
N THR A 39 0.09 15.69 15.88
CA THR A 39 -0.18 17.13 16.00
C THR A 39 1.09 17.83 16.48
N GLU A 40 1.84 18.47 15.58
CA GLU A 40 2.82 19.51 15.92
C GLU A 40 2.93 20.54 14.80
N ASN A 41 2.78 21.81 15.16
CA ASN A 41 3.08 23.08 14.46
C ASN A 41 3.21 23.11 12.92
N GLY A 42 2.23 22.57 12.19
CA GLY A 42 2.23 22.58 10.72
C GLY A 42 0.90 22.16 10.12
N GLY A 43 -0.14 22.00 10.94
CA GLY A 43 -1.41 21.40 10.56
C GLY A 43 -1.45 19.90 10.86
N GLU A 44 -2.66 19.38 11.00
CA GLU A 44 -2.90 17.98 11.37
C GLU A 44 -2.65 17.07 10.16
N THR A 45 -1.80 16.05 10.32
CA THR A 45 -1.67 14.96 9.34
C THR A 45 -2.55 13.80 9.77
N GLU A 46 -3.23 13.17 8.83
CA GLU A 46 -4.14 12.06 9.09
C GLU A 46 -3.81 10.86 8.20
N ARG A 47 -3.68 9.68 8.79
CA ARG A 47 -3.55 8.44 8.03
C ARG A 47 -4.93 8.04 7.52
N LEU A 48 -5.07 7.94 6.19
CA LEU A 48 -6.35 7.70 5.52
C LEU A 48 -6.57 6.22 5.20
N ASP A 49 -5.67 5.60 4.44
CA ASP A 49 -5.80 4.22 3.96
C ASP A 49 -4.42 3.60 3.71
N SER A 50 -4.40 2.29 3.49
CA SER A 50 -3.20 1.59 3.05
C SER A 50 -3.53 0.33 2.26
N TYR A 51 -2.59 -0.09 1.41
CA TYR A 51 -2.63 -1.39 0.78
C TYR A 51 -1.23 -1.96 0.57
N SER A 52 -1.14 -3.28 0.46
CA SER A 52 0.12 -3.96 0.17
C SER A 52 0.10 -4.55 -1.23
N LEU A 53 1.20 -4.36 -1.95
CA LEU A 53 1.43 -4.93 -3.26
C LEU A 53 2.82 -5.54 -3.34
N ARG A 54 2.91 -6.85 -3.59
CA ARG A 54 4.18 -7.59 -3.76
C ARG A 54 5.18 -7.35 -2.62
N GLY A 55 4.67 -7.21 -1.39
CA GLY A 55 5.50 -6.97 -0.20
C GLY A 55 5.90 -5.52 0.04
N LEU A 56 5.45 -4.59 -0.81
CA LEU A 56 5.54 -3.15 -0.57
C LEU A 56 4.24 -2.67 0.07
N GLU A 57 4.35 -1.87 1.10
CA GLU A 57 3.23 -1.19 1.73
C GLU A 57 3.13 0.23 1.17
N PHE A 58 1.90 0.65 0.84
CA PHE A 58 1.57 1.99 0.37
C PHE A 58 0.60 2.59 1.38
N ILE A 59 0.93 3.75 1.92
CA ILE A 59 0.12 4.43 2.94
C ILE A 59 -0.23 5.83 2.44
N TYR A 60 -1.50 6.19 2.58
CA TYR A 60 -2.04 7.49 2.21
C TYR A 60 -2.18 8.36 3.45
N TYR A 61 -1.62 9.56 3.37
CA TYR A 61 -1.74 10.56 4.41
C TYR A 61 -2.37 11.84 3.87
N LYS A 62 -3.36 12.36 4.58
CA LYS A 62 -3.82 13.74 4.39
C LYS A 62 -2.84 14.66 5.07
N ILE A 63 -2.42 15.68 4.36
CA ILE A 63 -1.54 16.74 4.84
C ILE A 63 -2.22 18.09 4.64
N PRO A 64 -1.82 19.16 5.35
CA PRO A 64 -2.35 20.50 5.11
C PRO A 64 -2.09 20.95 3.67
N ALA A 65 -3.07 21.63 3.09
CA ALA A 65 -2.90 22.27 1.79
C ALA A 65 -1.87 23.43 1.88
N ASN A 66 -1.22 23.71 0.76
CA ASN A 66 -0.33 24.87 0.60
C ASN A 66 0.89 24.90 1.55
N LEU A 67 1.44 23.74 1.91
CA LEU A 67 2.71 23.68 2.62
C LEU A 67 3.83 24.31 1.77
N SER A 68 4.75 25.05 2.43
CA SER A 68 6.00 25.43 1.77
C SER A 68 6.83 24.17 1.44
N ARG A 69 7.81 24.32 0.56
CA ARG A 69 8.72 23.20 0.22
C ARG A 69 9.39 22.62 1.46
N GLU A 70 9.86 23.48 2.35
CA GLU A 70 10.53 23.11 3.59
C GLU A 70 9.59 22.38 4.55
N GLN A 71 8.36 22.87 4.70
CA GLN A 71 7.32 22.22 5.51
C GLN A 71 6.94 20.86 4.94
N LEU A 72 6.83 20.73 3.61
CA LEU A 72 6.55 19.46 2.96
C LEU A 72 7.66 18.44 3.20
N ILE A 73 8.94 18.83 3.09
CA ILE A 73 10.10 17.97 3.37
C ILE A 73 10.07 17.53 4.83
N GLU A 74 9.85 18.44 5.78
CA GLU A 74 9.79 18.11 7.20
C GLU A 74 8.64 17.14 7.52
N THR A 75 7.47 17.39 6.96
CA THR A 75 6.29 16.51 7.11
C THR A 75 6.59 15.13 6.55
N ALA A 76 7.12 15.04 5.33
CA ALA A 76 7.47 13.77 4.70
C ALA A 76 8.53 13.00 5.48
N GLN A 77 9.55 13.69 6.03
CA GLN A 77 10.59 13.08 6.84
C GLN A 77 10.00 12.47 8.13
N LYS A 78 9.15 13.20 8.86
CA LYS A 78 8.48 12.71 10.08
C LYS A 78 7.60 11.49 9.79
N LEU A 79 6.84 11.52 8.71
CA LEU A 79 6.00 10.39 8.31
C LEU A 79 6.84 9.18 7.88
N HIS A 80 7.95 9.41 7.17
CA HIS A 80 8.87 8.34 6.80
C HIS A 80 9.55 7.70 8.02
N GLU A 81 9.94 8.48 9.01
CA GLU A 81 10.49 7.96 10.29
C GLU A 81 9.48 7.09 11.04
N ALA A 82 8.19 7.44 10.99
CA ALA A 82 7.12 6.65 11.58
C ALA A 82 6.86 5.36 10.78
N GLU A 83 7.02 5.40 9.46
CA GLU A 83 6.72 4.30 8.52
C GLU A 83 7.94 3.97 7.61
N PRO A 84 9.08 3.53 8.16
CA PRO A 84 10.37 3.50 7.45
C PRO A 84 10.47 2.44 6.34
N LYS A 85 9.43 1.62 6.16
CA LYS A 85 9.38 0.57 5.13
C LYS A 85 8.29 0.80 4.09
N ALA A 86 7.41 1.78 4.31
CA ALA A 86 6.28 2.06 3.46
C ALA A 86 6.59 3.15 2.43
N GLN A 87 5.98 3.03 1.26
CA GLN A 87 5.85 4.14 0.34
C GLN A 87 4.69 5.02 0.80
N LEU A 88 4.86 6.34 0.78
CA LEU A 88 3.84 7.26 1.27
C LEU A 88 3.28 8.06 0.11
N ILE A 89 1.97 8.24 0.09
CA ILE A 89 1.27 9.12 -0.82
C ILE A 89 0.64 10.24 0.03
N LEU A 90 1.07 11.48 -0.22
CA LEU A 90 0.65 12.66 0.52
C LEU A 90 -0.37 13.42 -0.30
N VAL A 91 -1.57 13.58 0.24
CA VAL A 91 -2.70 14.24 -0.43
C VAL A 91 -3.19 15.42 0.42
N ASP A 92 -3.74 16.44 -0.21
CA ASP A 92 -4.38 17.58 0.48
C ASP A 92 -5.91 17.47 0.53
N ASP A 93 -6.49 16.54 -0.23
CA ASP A 93 -7.91 16.21 -0.27
C ASP A 93 -8.10 14.69 -0.20
N ASP A 94 -9.04 14.22 0.61
CA ASP A 94 -9.30 12.79 0.86
C ASP A 94 -10.52 12.24 0.12
N SER A 95 -11.24 13.09 -0.63
CA SER A 95 -12.55 12.77 -1.21
C SER A 95 -12.56 11.56 -2.15
N GLN A 96 -11.46 11.27 -2.84
CA GLN A 96 -11.36 10.14 -3.78
C GLN A 96 -10.20 9.18 -3.46
N VAL A 97 -9.62 9.23 -2.26
CA VAL A 97 -8.55 8.28 -1.86
C VAL A 97 -9.04 6.83 -1.95
N ALA A 98 -10.27 6.55 -1.51
CA ALA A 98 -10.83 5.20 -1.56
C ALA A 98 -10.96 4.68 -3.02
N ASP A 99 -11.37 5.53 -3.95
CA ASP A 99 -11.47 5.18 -5.38
C ASP A 99 -10.08 4.97 -5.99
N TYR A 100 -9.11 5.81 -5.63
CA TYR A 100 -7.73 5.66 -6.06
C TYR A 100 -7.12 4.34 -5.55
N VAL A 101 -7.31 4.00 -4.27
CA VAL A 101 -6.85 2.72 -3.68
C VAL A 101 -7.53 1.53 -4.36
N LYS A 102 -8.84 1.62 -4.64
CA LYS A 102 -9.59 0.61 -5.38
C LYS A 102 -9.00 0.39 -6.77
N TYR A 103 -8.74 1.47 -7.51
CA TYR A 103 -8.07 1.42 -8.80
C TYR A 103 -6.69 0.75 -8.70
N ALA A 104 -5.84 1.17 -7.76
CA ALA A 104 -4.51 0.63 -7.58
C ALA A 104 -4.52 -0.89 -7.30
N LYS A 105 -5.48 -1.35 -6.47
CA LYS A 105 -5.70 -2.78 -6.20
C LYS A 105 -6.18 -3.54 -7.45
N ALA A 106 -7.10 -2.97 -8.22
CA ALA A 106 -7.63 -3.57 -9.45
C ALA A 106 -6.52 -3.76 -10.50
N VAL A 107 -5.76 -2.70 -10.81
CA VAL A 107 -4.63 -2.76 -11.74
C VAL A 107 -3.58 -3.78 -11.26
N SER A 108 -3.32 -3.85 -9.96
CA SER A 108 -2.38 -4.81 -9.38
C SER A 108 -2.81 -6.26 -9.55
N SER A 109 -4.11 -6.51 -9.66
CA SER A 109 -4.70 -7.84 -9.92
C SER A 109 -4.88 -8.14 -11.40
N GLY A 110 -4.52 -7.19 -12.30
CA GLY A 110 -4.62 -7.34 -13.75
C GLY A 110 -5.90 -6.79 -14.37
N ASP A 111 -6.74 -6.10 -13.59
CA ASP A 111 -7.90 -5.39 -14.09
C ASP A 111 -7.49 -3.97 -14.52
N TYR A 112 -7.26 -3.81 -15.81
CA TYR A 112 -6.83 -2.52 -16.41
C TYR A 112 -8.01 -1.67 -16.89
N ASP A 113 -9.25 -2.17 -16.78
CA ASP A 113 -10.47 -1.44 -17.15
C ASP A 113 -11.05 -0.65 -15.97
N ALA A 114 -10.43 -0.78 -14.78
CA ALA A 114 -10.83 -0.05 -13.59
C ALA A 114 -10.75 1.47 -13.81
N GLU A 115 -11.76 2.19 -13.36
CA GLU A 115 -11.83 3.64 -13.49
C GLU A 115 -10.76 4.32 -12.62
N PHE A 116 -9.96 5.18 -13.24
CA PHE A 116 -8.91 5.95 -12.59
C PHE A 116 -9.39 7.37 -12.29
N PRO A 117 -9.38 7.83 -11.02
CA PRO A 117 -9.78 9.18 -10.65
C PRO A 117 -8.70 10.20 -11.04
N LYS A 118 -8.44 10.30 -12.35
CA LYS A 118 -7.31 11.03 -12.93
C LYS A 118 -7.23 12.48 -12.46
N ARG A 119 -8.34 13.21 -12.63
CA ARG A 119 -8.36 14.64 -12.31
C ARG A 119 -8.06 14.90 -10.84
N TRP A 120 -8.70 14.13 -9.94
CA TRP A 120 -8.45 14.25 -8.53
C TRP A 120 -6.98 13.94 -8.19
N ALA A 121 -6.44 12.87 -8.76
CA ALA A 121 -5.06 12.48 -8.51
C ALA A 121 -4.04 13.53 -9.00
N GLU A 122 -4.30 14.16 -10.16
CA GLU A 122 -3.47 15.25 -10.70
C GLU A 122 -3.54 16.51 -9.82
N ASP A 123 -4.72 16.80 -9.26
CA ASP A 123 -4.96 18.04 -8.51
C ASP A 123 -4.57 17.90 -7.01
N HIS A 124 -4.66 16.68 -6.43
CA HIS A 124 -4.61 16.48 -4.97
C HIS A 124 -3.51 15.56 -4.46
N ILE A 125 -2.81 14.81 -5.30
CA ILE A 125 -1.57 14.14 -4.86
C ILE A 125 -0.45 15.17 -4.84
N VAL A 126 -0.13 15.67 -3.65
CA VAL A 126 0.88 16.74 -3.44
C VAL A 126 2.30 16.20 -3.61
N ALA A 127 2.57 15.04 -3.02
CA ALA A 127 3.89 14.42 -3.08
C ALA A 127 3.82 12.91 -2.80
N ASN A 128 4.91 12.22 -3.10
CA ASN A 128 5.06 10.82 -2.72
C ASN A 128 6.49 10.50 -2.25
N VAL A 129 6.60 9.57 -1.31
CA VAL A 129 7.87 9.04 -0.80
C VAL A 129 8.07 7.65 -1.35
N GLN A 130 9.16 7.44 -2.07
CA GLN A 130 9.46 6.18 -2.75
C GLN A 130 10.87 5.71 -2.45
N LYS A 131 11.04 4.38 -2.36
CA LYS A 131 12.35 3.75 -2.26
C LYS A 131 12.91 3.48 -3.66
N LEU A 132 14.09 3.99 -3.93
CA LEU A 132 14.83 3.70 -5.15
C LEU A 132 15.50 2.32 -5.09
N LEU A 133 15.87 1.80 -6.24
CA LEU A 133 16.67 0.57 -6.36
C LEU A 133 18.03 0.68 -5.63
N SER A 134 18.56 1.88 -5.50
CA SER A 134 19.78 2.17 -4.70
C SER A 134 19.59 2.01 -3.19
N GLY A 135 18.35 1.83 -2.74
CA GLY A 135 17.99 1.76 -1.33
C GLY A 135 17.67 3.12 -0.70
N LYS A 136 17.90 4.22 -1.40
CA LYS A 136 17.59 5.57 -0.93
C LYS A 136 16.10 5.84 -0.95
N TRP A 137 15.63 6.65 0.01
CA TRP A 137 14.27 7.15 0.04
C TRP A 137 14.23 8.57 -0.51
N MET A 138 13.29 8.81 -1.43
CA MET A 138 13.16 10.08 -2.12
C MET A 138 11.75 10.62 -2.01
N LEU A 139 11.66 11.91 -1.79
CA LEU A 139 10.42 12.68 -1.89
C LEU A 139 10.31 13.27 -3.29
N TYR A 140 9.19 12.98 -3.97
CA TYR A 140 8.86 13.46 -5.30
C TYR A 140 7.64 14.39 -5.27
N GLU A 141 7.61 15.38 -6.17
CA GLU A 141 6.48 16.28 -6.35
C GLU A 141 5.34 15.56 -7.07
N SER A 142 4.14 15.60 -6.53
CA SER A 142 2.91 15.02 -7.07
C SER A 142 3.10 13.52 -7.38
N TYR A 143 2.57 13.05 -8.53
CA TYR A 143 2.82 11.78 -9.07
C TYR A 143 4.07 11.79 -9.99
N GLY A 144 4.72 12.99 -10.07
CA GLY A 144 5.80 13.23 -10.98
C GLY A 144 7.09 12.58 -10.57
N TYR A 145 8.03 12.78 -11.45
CA TYR A 145 9.40 12.29 -11.28
C TYR A 145 10.35 13.43 -10.89
N LYS A 146 9.79 14.57 -10.46
CA LYS A 146 10.60 15.70 -10.03
C LYS A 146 10.97 15.52 -8.58
N GLU A 147 12.24 15.28 -8.35
CA GLU A 147 12.82 15.10 -7.02
C GLU A 147 12.72 16.38 -6.20
N ILE A 148 12.26 16.24 -4.95
CA ILE A 148 12.23 17.32 -3.97
C ILE A 148 13.41 17.17 -3.01
N ALA A 149 13.56 16.00 -2.38
CA ALA A 149 14.60 15.75 -1.39
C ALA A 149 14.90 14.25 -1.22
N GLU A 150 16.11 13.91 -0.78
CA GLU A 150 16.45 12.61 -0.21
C GLU A 150 16.08 12.61 1.28
N LEU A 151 15.33 11.59 1.74
CA LEU A 151 14.95 11.38 3.13
C LEU A 151 15.96 10.46 3.83
N LYS A 152 16.04 10.57 5.15
CA LYS A 152 17.04 9.86 5.97
C LYS A 152 16.38 8.79 6.84
#